data_c99faa709f10f2f7055a3d3db1fd3210
#
_entry.id   c99faa709f10f2f7055a3d3db1fd3210
#
_cell.length_a   1.000
_cell.length_b   1.000
_cell.length_c   1.000
_cell.angle_alpha   90.00
_cell.angle_beta   90.00
_cell.angle_gamma   90.00
#
_symmetry.space_group_name_H-M   'P 1'
#
loop_
_entity.id
_entity.type
_entity.pdbx_description
1 polymer ?
#
loop_
_entity_poly.entity_id
_entity_poly.type
_entity_poly.pdbx_seq_one_letter_code
_entity_poly.pdbx_strand_id
1 'polypeptide(L)'
;PDESRLLAEFQYQPNVATLHTDASVMPRTKLAWSAWNYEIARGSGARAPGSPPPDEASAPISTATHYWMNKLQGVSDRQNYFVTINRPESIAPQHVLRRIHYEHPLFSLGAVRAQAEIPALNKNARSTTHTYFAGAWQRYGFHEDGLLSAVRLSEQLLGRDPWAA
;
A
#
# COMPACT_ATOMS: atom_id res chain seq x y z
N PRO A 1 4.50 0.21 -27.87
CA PRO A 1 3.23 -0.39 -28.30
C PRO A 1 2.57 -1.10 -27.12
N ASP A 2 2.55 -2.45 -27.02
CA ASP A 2 1.79 -3.12 -25.94
C ASP A 2 2.40 -2.92 -24.56
N GLU A 3 3.70 -2.92 -24.46
CA GLU A 3 4.45 -2.66 -23.23
C GLU A 3 4.08 -1.31 -22.62
N SER A 4 4.16 -0.22 -23.40
CA SER A 4 3.81 1.13 -22.93
C SER A 4 2.32 1.24 -22.59
N ARG A 5 1.44 0.58 -23.33
CA ARG A 5 0.00 0.57 -23.07
C ARG A 5 -0.31 -0.11 -21.74
N LEU A 6 0.26 -1.30 -21.50
CA LEU A 6 0.00 -2.06 -20.29
C LEU A 6 0.61 -1.40 -19.04
N LEU A 7 1.85 -0.94 -19.14
CA LEU A 7 2.54 -0.33 -18.00
C LEU A 7 1.92 1.02 -17.60
N ALA A 8 1.31 1.76 -18.52
CA ALA A 8 0.63 3.01 -18.22
C ALA A 8 -0.60 2.84 -17.30
N GLU A 9 -1.15 1.63 -17.21
CA GLU A 9 -2.26 1.32 -16.29
C GLU A 9 -1.83 1.22 -14.83
N PHE A 10 -0.54 0.98 -14.57
CA PHE A 10 0.02 0.86 -13.22
C PHE A 10 0.49 2.22 -12.72
N GLN A 11 -0.44 2.95 -12.13
CA GLN A 11 -0.17 4.25 -11.53
C GLN A 11 0.25 4.10 -10.07
N TYR A 12 0.91 5.13 -9.55
CA TYR A 12 1.33 5.22 -8.16
C TYR A 12 0.68 6.43 -7.50
N GLN A 13 0.38 6.31 -6.21
CA GLN A 13 -0.13 7.40 -5.39
C GLN A 13 0.87 7.73 -4.29
N PRO A 14 1.07 9.02 -3.98
CA PRO A 14 1.93 9.42 -2.88
C PRO A 14 1.29 9.00 -1.55
N ASN A 15 2.12 8.48 -0.65
CA ASN A 15 1.76 8.12 0.71
C ASN A 15 2.80 8.64 1.70
N VAL A 16 2.37 8.87 2.94
CA VAL A 16 3.24 9.22 4.06
C VAL A 16 3.11 8.16 5.13
N ALA A 17 4.21 7.46 5.43
CA ALA A 17 4.31 6.59 6.58
C ALA A 17 4.94 7.36 7.75
N THR A 18 4.25 7.42 8.89
CA THR A 18 4.75 8.05 10.10
C THR A 18 4.97 6.99 11.17
N LEU A 19 6.23 6.81 11.60
CA LEU A 19 6.57 6.03 12.80
C LEU A 19 6.42 6.94 14.01
N HIS A 20 5.66 6.49 15.02
CA HIS A 20 5.33 7.32 16.18
C HIS A 20 4.97 6.47 17.42
N THR A 21 4.78 7.17 18.55
CA THR A 21 4.36 6.59 19.83
C THR A 21 3.00 7.10 20.31
N ASP A 22 2.29 7.84 19.48
CA ASP A 22 0.99 8.43 19.81
C ASP A 22 -0.11 7.36 19.76
N ALA A 23 -0.61 6.97 20.92
CA ALA A 23 -1.69 5.99 21.04
C ALA A 23 -3.09 6.59 20.83
N SER A 24 -3.22 7.92 20.70
CA SER A 24 -4.51 8.58 20.51
C SER A 24 -5.18 8.27 19.18
N VAL A 25 -4.39 7.83 18.18
CA VAL A 25 -4.89 7.37 16.87
C VAL A 25 -5.60 6.01 16.93
N MET A 26 -5.44 5.28 18.03
CA MET A 26 -6.02 3.96 18.20
C MET A 26 -7.44 4.05 18.79
N PRO A 27 -8.28 3.01 18.63
CA PRO A 27 -9.59 2.97 19.27
C PRO A 27 -9.51 3.22 20.78
N ARG A 28 -10.49 3.96 21.36
CA ARG A 28 -10.52 4.26 22.80
C ARG A 28 -10.51 3.01 23.68
N THR A 29 -11.14 1.94 23.23
CA THR A 29 -11.19 0.66 23.92
C THR A 29 -10.01 -0.21 23.50
N LYS A 30 -9.09 -0.49 24.41
CA LYS A 30 -7.90 -1.32 24.13
C LYS A 30 -8.22 -2.72 23.61
N LEU A 31 -9.35 -3.31 24.00
CA LEU A 31 -9.80 -4.62 23.51
C LEU A 31 -10.10 -4.61 21.99
N ALA A 32 -10.35 -3.43 21.41
CA ALA A 32 -10.55 -3.28 19.97
C ALA A 32 -9.23 -3.10 19.19
N TRP A 33 -8.08 -3.04 19.86
CA TRP A 33 -6.80 -2.86 19.20
C TRP A 33 -6.39 -4.12 18.45
N SER A 34 -6.24 -4.00 17.15
CA SER A 34 -5.66 -5.02 16.28
C SER A 34 -4.24 -4.65 15.88
N ALA A 35 -3.48 -5.63 15.36
CA ALA A 35 -2.19 -5.35 14.75
C ALA A 35 -2.33 -4.37 13.56
N TRP A 36 -3.49 -4.34 12.92
CA TRP A 36 -3.84 -3.51 11.77
C TRP A 36 -5.23 -2.90 11.96
N ASN A 37 -5.32 -1.57 11.96
CA ASN A 37 -6.55 -0.82 12.21
C ASN A 37 -6.78 0.16 11.06
N TYR A 38 -7.99 0.20 10.52
CA TYR A 38 -8.36 1.11 9.45
C TYR A 38 -9.33 2.17 9.98
N GLU A 39 -8.95 3.44 9.84
CA GLU A 39 -9.75 4.59 10.24
C GLU A 39 -10.42 5.22 9.03
N ILE A 40 -11.70 5.52 9.15
CA ILE A 40 -12.48 6.34 8.21
C ILE A 40 -12.95 7.57 8.97
N ALA A 41 -12.38 8.73 8.67
CA ALA A 41 -12.80 10.01 9.24
C ALA A 41 -13.63 10.78 8.21
N ARG A 42 -14.80 11.26 8.59
CA ARG A 42 -15.64 12.13 7.79
C ARG A 42 -15.52 13.58 8.31
N GLY A 43 -15.36 14.53 7.41
CA GLY A 43 -15.51 15.95 7.74
C GLY A 43 -14.35 16.63 8.48
N SER A 44 -13.14 16.05 8.52
CA SER A 44 -11.97 16.70 9.16
C SER A 44 -11.17 17.64 8.24
N GLY A 45 -11.75 18.13 7.15
CA GLY A 45 -11.16 19.21 6.36
C GLY A 45 -11.08 20.50 7.18
N ALA A 46 -9.95 21.23 7.11
CA ALA A 46 -9.80 22.52 7.76
C ALA A 46 -10.98 23.45 7.40
N ARG A 47 -11.78 23.82 8.39
CA ARG A 47 -12.97 24.64 8.21
C ARG A 47 -12.61 26.11 8.27
N ALA A 48 -13.00 26.87 7.24
CA ALA A 48 -12.93 28.34 7.33
C ALA A 48 -13.95 28.84 8.38
N PRO A 49 -13.59 29.82 9.22
CA PRO A 49 -14.51 30.40 10.19
C PRO A 49 -15.77 30.94 9.48
N GLY A 50 -16.96 30.53 9.96
CA GLY A 50 -18.25 31.01 9.44
C GLY A 50 -18.91 30.18 8.34
N SER A 51 -18.28 29.09 7.86
CA SER A 51 -18.93 28.21 6.90
C SER A 51 -20.01 27.35 7.56
N PRO A 52 -21.18 27.08 6.90
CA PRO A 52 -22.17 26.12 7.40
C PRO A 52 -21.56 24.71 7.49
N PRO A 53 -22.07 23.86 8.40
CA PRO A 53 -21.62 22.49 8.47
C PRO A 53 -21.86 21.81 7.11
N PRO A 54 -20.89 21.08 6.56
CA PRO A 54 -21.14 20.27 5.37
C PRO A 54 -22.23 19.25 5.71
N ASP A 55 -23.09 18.98 4.74
CA ASP A 55 -23.96 17.81 4.80
C ASP A 55 -23.07 16.57 5.04
N GLU A 56 -23.40 15.76 6.05
CA GLU A 56 -22.60 14.57 6.41
C GLU A 56 -22.36 13.63 5.21
N ALA A 57 -23.28 13.64 4.24
CA ALA A 57 -23.17 12.86 3.02
C ALA A 57 -22.13 13.41 2.02
N SER A 58 -21.84 14.72 2.04
CA SER A 58 -20.93 15.41 1.12
C SER A 58 -19.55 15.70 1.73
N ALA A 59 -19.35 15.41 3.03
CA ALA A 59 -18.08 15.64 3.71
C ALA A 59 -16.97 14.77 3.11
N PRO A 60 -15.77 15.33 2.83
CA PRO A 60 -14.66 14.53 2.29
C PRO A 60 -14.28 13.40 3.26
N ILE A 61 -14.16 12.20 2.71
CA ILE A 61 -13.70 11.04 3.47
C ILE A 61 -12.18 11.06 3.47
N SER A 62 -11.60 11.04 4.67
CA SER A 62 -10.16 10.85 4.88
C SER A 62 -9.94 9.50 5.54
N THR A 63 -8.96 8.76 5.06
CA THR A 63 -8.65 7.42 5.56
C THR A 63 -7.23 7.34 6.06
N ALA A 64 -7.00 6.52 7.09
CA ALA A 64 -5.67 6.17 7.57
C ALA A 64 -5.61 4.70 7.97
N THR A 65 -4.42 4.14 7.89
CA THR A 65 -4.15 2.80 8.42
C THR A 65 -3.15 2.92 9.54
N HIS A 66 -3.48 2.35 10.70
CA HIS A 66 -2.63 2.36 11.88
C HIS A 66 -2.16 0.94 12.18
N TYR A 67 -0.87 0.69 12.06
CA TYR A 67 -0.23 -0.56 12.47
C TYR A 67 0.26 -0.45 13.90
N TRP A 68 -0.18 -1.35 14.77
CA TRP A 68 0.39 -1.51 16.11
C TRP A 68 1.56 -2.48 16.04
N MET A 69 2.77 -1.93 16.01
CA MET A 69 4.00 -2.68 15.72
C MET A 69 4.35 -3.69 16.81
N ASN A 70 3.99 -3.42 18.08
CA ASN A 70 4.19 -4.36 19.17
C ASN A 70 3.42 -5.67 18.96
N LYS A 71 2.17 -5.58 18.45
CA LYS A 71 1.36 -6.76 18.15
C LYS A 71 1.78 -7.41 16.84
N LEU A 72 2.17 -6.60 15.85
CA LEU A 72 2.52 -7.07 14.51
C LEU A 72 3.89 -7.75 14.47
N GLN A 73 4.89 -7.19 15.16
CA GLN A 73 6.29 -7.60 15.07
C GLN A 73 6.99 -7.85 16.41
N GLY A 74 6.30 -7.66 17.55
CA GLY A 74 6.90 -7.88 18.87
C GLY A 74 8.06 -6.93 19.21
N VAL A 75 8.03 -5.69 18.68
CA VAL A 75 9.17 -4.75 18.73
C VAL A 75 9.51 -4.26 20.16
N SER A 76 8.56 -4.30 21.10
CA SER A 76 8.77 -3.83 22.47
C SER A 76 7.64 -4.27 23.41
N ASP A 77 8.01 -4.58 24.67
CA ASP A 77 7.07 -4.82 25.78
C ASP A 77 6.90 -3.58 26.69
N ARG A 78 7.71 -2.53 26.47
CA ARG A 78 7.77 -1.36 27.36
C ARG A 78 7.00 -0.16 26.84
N GLN A 79 6.99 0.05 25.54
CA GLN A 79 6.39 1.19 24.88
C GLN A 79 5.67 0.76 23.61
N ASN A 80 4.54 1.40 23.31
CA ASN A 80 3.84 1.16 22.06
C ASN A 80 4.48 1.96 20.92
N TYR A 81 4.65 1.28 19.79
CA TYR A 81 5.08 1.86 18.53
C TYR A 81 4.02 1.63 17.48
N PHE A 82 3.79 2.67 16.70
CA PHE A 82 2.80 2.65 15.62
C PHE A 82 3.43 3.12 14.31
N VAL A 83 2.92 2.59 13.21
CA VAL A 83 3.13 3.15 11.87
C VAL A 83 1.78 3.54 11.33
N THR A 84 1.59 4.83 11.08
CA THR A 84 0.38 5.35 10.44
C THR A 84 0.66 5.69 9.00
N ILE A 85 -0.18 5.16 8.10
CA ILE A 85 -0.16 5.50 6.69
C ILE A 85 -1.18 6.58 6.43
N ASN A 86 -0.71 7.69 5.87
CA ASN A 86 -1.45 8.92 5.60
C ASN A 86 -1.92 9.65 6.88
N ARG A 87 -2.57 10.80 6.73
CA ARG A 87 -3.00 11.68 7.82
C ARG A 87 -1.90 11.99 8.86
N PRO A 88 -0.70 12.41 8.44
CA PRO A 88 0.40 12.73 9.37
C PRO A 88 0.06 13.84 10.36
N GLU A 89 -0.96 14.69 10.05
CA GLU A 89 -1.48 15.75 10.89
C GLU A 89 -2.27 15.25 12.10
N SER A 90 -2.75 14.00 12.08
CA SER A 90 -3.47 13.39 13.21
C SER A 90 -2.56 12.98 14.36
N ILE A 91 -1.23 12.98 14.15
CA ILE A 91 -0.23 12.52 15.09
C ILE A 91 0.41 13.75 15.75
N ALA A 92 0.37 13.78 17.08
CA ALA A 92 0.97 14.87 17.85
C ALA A 92 2.50 14.94 17.58
N PRO A 93 3.04 16.14 17.23
CA PRO A 93 4.43 16.28 16.76
C PRO A 93 5.48 15.69 17.71
N GLN A 94 5.27 15.80 19.04
CA GLN A 94 6.18 15.28 20.05
C GLN A 94 6.27 13.75 20.07
N HIS A 95 5.34 13.04 19.48
CA HIS A 95 5.32 11.58 19.39
C HIS A 95 5.86 11.06 18.06
N VAL A 96 6.14 11.93 17.10
CA VAL A 96 6.68 11.55 15.79
C VAL A 96 8.16 11.18 15.93
N LEU A 97 8.52 9.98 15.52
CA LEU A 97 9.90 9.50 15.46
C LEU A 97 10.48 9.68 14.06
N ARG A 98 9.71 9.35 13.02
CA ARG A 98 10.14 9.47 11.64
C ARG A 98 8.95 9.57 10.68
N ARG A 99 9.10 10.36 9.61
CA ARG A 99 8.21 10.39 8.45
C ARG A 99 8.96 9.93 7.22
N ILE A 100 8.30 9.09 6.41
CA ILE A 100 8.82 8.55 5.16
C ILE A 100 7.78 8.85 4.09
N HIS A 101 8.20 9.55 3.05
CA HIS A 101 7.40 9.78 1.85
C HIS A 101 7.75 8.70 0.84
N TYR A 102 6.74 8.07 0.27
CA TYR A 102 6.90 7.03 -0.74
C TYR A 102 5.68 6.98 -1.65
N GLU A 103 5.80 6.26 -2.74
CA GLU A 103 4.72 6.03 -3.69
C GLU A 103 4.26 4.58 -3.58
N HIS A 104 2.96 4.38 -3.61
CA HIS A 104 2.34 3.06 -3.50
C HIS A 104 1.55 2.75 -4.78
N PRO A 105 1.66 1.53 -5.34
CA PRO A 105 0.87 1.14 -6.50
C PRO A 105 -0.63 1.30 -6.27
N LEU A 106 -1.31 1.90 -7.24
CA LEU A 106 -2.76 2.06 -7.23
C LEU A 106 -3.40 0.91 -8.00
N PHE A 107 -4.21 0.10 -7.31
CA PHE A 107 -4.95 -1.00 -7.92
C PHE A 107 -6.25 -0.50 -8.57
N SER A 108 -6.11 0.19 -9.72
CA SER A 108 -7.24 0.60 -10.55
C SER A 108 -7.84 -0.60 -11.30
N LEU A 109 -9.05 -0.43 -11.85
CA LEU A 109 -9.64 -1.45 -12.72
C LEU A 109 -8.79 -1.70 -13.96
N GLY A 110 -8.12 -0.65 -14.49
CA GLY A 110 -7.17 -0.77 -15.58
C GLY A 110 -5.97 -1.63 -15.20
N ALA A 111 -5.35 -1.35 -14.04
CA ALA A 111 -4.23 -2.13 -13.53
C ALA A 111 -4.60 -3.61 -13.34
N VAL A 112 -5.77 -3.90 -12.72
CA VAL A 112 -6.22 -5.29 -12.51
C VAL A 112 -6.44 -6.03 -13.83
N ARG A 113 -6.97 -5.36 -14.86
CA ARG A 113 -7.10 -5.94 -16.20
C ARG A 113 -5.75 -6.16 -16.85
N ALA A 114 -4.85 -5.19 -16.78
CA ALA A 114 -3.49 -5.28 -17.34
C ALA A 114 -2.66 -6.39 -16.71
N GLN A 115 -2.84 -6.68 -15.40
CA GLN A 115 -2.18 -7.79 -14.73
C GLN A 115 -2.33 -9.12 -15.46
N ALA A 116 -3.51 -9.38 -16.05
CA ALA A 116 -3.77 -10.62 -16.79
C ALA A 116 -2.97 -10.72 -18.11
N GLU A 117 -2.53 -9.60 -18.68
CA GLU A 117 -1.80 -9.53 -19.95
C GLU A 117 -0.27 -9.60 -19.77
N ILE A 118 0.27 -9.28 -18.58
CA ILE A 118 1.73 -9.28 -18.31
C ILE A 118 2.41 -10.61 -18.62
N PRO A 119 1.84 -11.80 -18.30
CA PRO A 119 2.47 -13.07 -18.66
C PRO A 119 2.68 -13.26 -20.16
N ALA A 120 1.75 -12.78 -21.00
CA ALA A 120 1.88 -12.81 -22.44
C ALA A 120 2.98 -11.86 -22.93
N LEU A 121 3.10 -10.67 -22.34
CA LEU A 121 4.16 -9.71 -22.62
C LEU A 121 5.54 -10.35 -22.36
N ASN A 122 5.74 -10.96 -21.19
CA ASN A 122 6.97 -11.68 -20.83
C ASN A 122 7.27 -12.84 -21.81
N LYS A 123 6.25 -13.60 -22.21
CA LYS A 123 6.42 -14.73 -23.16
C LYS A 123 6.94 -14.25 -24.49
N ASN A 124 6.44 -13.13 -24.99
CA ASN A 124 6.83 -12.57 -26.28
C ASN A 124 8.17 -11.82 -26.25
N ALA A 125 8.62 -11.42 -25.05
CA ALA A 125 9.81 -10.59 -24.86
C ALA A 125 11.09 -11.22 -25.45
N ARG A 126 11.22 -12.55 -25.40
CA ARG A 126 12.41 -13.27 -25.91
C ARG A 126 12.69 -13.03 -27.39
N SER A 127 11.63 -12.83 -28.19
CA SER A 127 11.74 -12.58 -29.64
C SER A 127 11.56 -11.11 -30.02
N THR A 128 11.32 -10.23 -29.06
CA THR A 128 10.97 -8.82 -29.32
C THR A 128 11.85 -7.86 -28.57
N THR A 129 11.47 -7.52 -27.33
CA THR A 129 12.05 -6.43 -26.55
C THR A 129 13.21 -6.87 -25.66
N HIS A 130 13.34 -8.15 -25.37
CA HIS A 130 14.27 -8.73 -24.37
C HIS A 130 14.13 -8.12 -22.96
N THR A 131 12.96 -7.49 -22.68
CA THR A 131 12.63 -6.87 -21.40
C THR A 131 11.55 -7.69 -20.71
N TYR A 132 11.80 -8.03 -19.44
CA TYR A 132 10.94 -8.89 -18.66
C TYR A 132 10.47 -8.19 -17.39
N PHE A 133 9.25 -8.46 -16.98
CA PHE A 133 8.62 -7.81 -15.85
C PHE A 133 8.27 -8.82 -14.76
N ALA A 134 8.71 -8.55 -13.54
CA ALA A 134 8.32 -9.25 -12.32
C ALA A 134 8.06 -8.22 -11.21
N GLY A 135 7.30 -8.60 -10.20
CA GLY A 135 7.05 -7.74 -9.04
C GLY A 135 5.68 -7.98 -8.43
N ALA A 136 5.54 -7.59 -7.16
CA ALA A 136 4.31 -7.73 -6.39
C ALA A 136 3.11 -6.97 -6.99
N TRP A 137 3.36 -5.91 -7.75
CA TRP A 137 2.36 -5.10 -8.46
C TRP A 137 1.54 -5.89 -9.50
N GLN A 138 2.02 -7.06 -9.91
CA GLN A 138 1.31 -7.97 -10.83
C GLN A 138 0.15 -8.71 -10.16
N ARG A 139 -0.05 -8.55 -8.83
CA ARG A 139 -1.19 -9.08 -8.06
C ARG A 139 -1.61 -8.09 -6.99
N TYR A 140 -1.59 -8.48 -5.73
CA TYR A 140 -2.10 -7.69 -4.61
C TYR A 140 -1.04 -6.85 -3.88
N GLY A 141 0.24 -6.96 -4.26
CA GLY A 141 1.32 -6.16 -3.68
C GLY A 141 1.99 -6.76 -2.45
N PHE A 142 1.70 -8.01 -2.10
CA PHE A 142 2.34 -8.70 -0.98
C PHE A 142 3.71 -9.29 -1.36
N HIS A 143 4.54 -9.56 -0.36
CA HIS A 143 5.86 -10.18 -0.57
C HIS A 143 5.75 -11.50 -1.36
N GLU A 144 4.77 -12.34 -1.03
CA GLU A 144 4.49 -13.59 -1.72
C GLU A 144 4.14 -13.39 -3.20
N ASP A 145 3.43 -12.31 -3.54
CA ASP A 145 3.13 -11.97 -4.93
C ASP A 145 4.40 -11.62 -5.71
N GLY A 146 5.35 -10.94 -5.04
CA GLY A 146 6.66 -10.64 -5.62
C GLY A 146 7.44 -11.91 -5.93
N LEU A 147 7.56 -12.83 -4.98
CA LEU A 147 8.22 -14.11 -5.16
C LEU A 147 7.54 -14.95 -6.26
N LEU A 148 6.21 -15.07 -6.20
CA LEU A 148 5.44 -15.80 -7.20
C LEU A 148 5.66 -15.28 -8.62
N SER A 149 5.74 -13.95 -8.80
CA SER A 149 5.99 -13.35 -10.11
C SER A 149 7.38 -13.70 -10.64
N ALA A 150 8.39 -13.70 -9.75
CA ALA A 150 9.76 -14.07 -10.10
C ALA A 150 9.87 -15.56 -10.47
N VAL A 151 9.21 -16.45 -9.71
CA VAL A 151 9.16 -17.90 -10.02
C VAL A 151 8.56 -18.14 -11.40
N ARG A 152 7.37 -17.56 -11.67
CA ARG A 152 6.69 -17.69 -12.98
C ARG A 152 7.53 -17.17 -14.14
N LEU A 153 8.22 -16.05 -13.95
CA LEU A 153 9.13 -15.53 -14.98
C LEU A 153 10.30 -16.49 -15.19
N SER A 154 10.89 -17.04 -14.12
CA SER A 154 11.99 -18.00 -14.19
C SER A 154 11.57 -19.27 -14.90
N GLU A 155 10.37 -19.80 -14.63
CA GLU A 155 9.80 -20.95 -15.36
C GLU A 155 9.68 -20.69 -16.87
N GLN A 156 9.20 -19.49 -17.24
CA GLN A 156 9.12 -19.10 -18.66
C GLN A 156 10.50 -19.02 -19.34
N LEU A 157 11.50 -18.49 -18.64
CA LEU A 157 12.85 -18.35 -19.18
C LEU A 157 13.60 -19.66 -19.30
N LEU A 158 13.48 -20.53 -18.29
CA LEU A 158 14.17 -21.82 -18.19
C LEU A 158 13.44 -22.94 -18.92
N GLY A 159 12.12 -22.81 -19.15
CA GLY A 159 11.28 -23.87 -19.68
C GLY A 159 11.04 -25.03 -18.71
N ARG A 160 11.35 -24.84 -17.42
CA ARG A 160 11.19 -25.82 -16.34
C ARG A 160 10.97 -25.12 -15.00
N ASP A 161 10.47 -25.87 -14.03
CA ASP A 161 10.39 -25.40 -12.64
C ASP A 161 11.80 -25.01 -12.14
N PRO A 162 12.03 -23.76 -11.69
CA PRO A 162 13.32 -23.33 -11.18
C PRO A 162 13.75 -24.04 -9.88
N TRP A 163 12.80 -24.68 -9.19
CA TRP A 163 13.04 -25.44 -7.95
C TRP A 163 13.19 -26.96 -8.19
N ALA A 164 12.86 -27.44 -9.39
CA ALA A 164 13.09 -28.84 -9.72
C ALA A 164 14.59 -29.12 -9.88
N ALA A 165 15.09 -30.03 -9.04
CA ALA A 165 16.47 -30.50 -9.09
C ALA A 165 16.74 -31.32 -10.38
#